data_b27131ad854deec6bcf4121c06f6b91c
#
_entry.id   b27131ad854deec6bcf4121c06f6b91c
#
_cell.length_a   1.000
_cell.length_b   1.000
_cell.length_c   1.000
_cell.angle_alpha   90.00
_cell.angle_beta   90.00
_cell.angle_gamma   90.00
#
_symmetry.space_group_name_H-M   'P 1'
#
loop_
_entity.id
_entity.type
_entity.pdbx_description
1 polymer ?
#
loop_
_entity_poly.entity_id
_entity_poly.type
_entity_poly.pdbx_seq_one_letter_code
_entity_poly.pdbx_strand_id
1 'polypeptide(L)'
;MEMQGRAREGLEFLAATESGWMDATGFSVHLAWHRALFHLDADDPKSALVVYDAQIANARVMSELADASALLWRLQLLNVRVGERWQLLADRWQTHSLTGVRPFYVAHAMMALAAAGRAAAVQRVFNTLPQADTHGALSSHPEDALMLPLCKALLAFAHNDYVRCVEWLTRVHHIAHRCGGSLAQCDLIHLTLTEAAFRARKVNLARALVAERTAQKPASRLNRVLQRRLG
;
A
#
# COMPACT_ATOMS: atom_id res chain seq x y z
N MET A 1 -8.94 -16.13 3.99
CA MET A 1 -9.36 -15.41 5.20
C MET A 1 -9.30 -13.90 5.01
N GLU A 2 -8.16 -13.32 4.62
CA GLU A 2 -7.99 -11.86 4.55
C GLU A 2 -8.98 -11.19 3.58
N MET A 3 -9.11 -11.67 2.33
CA MET A 3 -10.07 -11.13 1.36
C MET A 3 -11.55 -11.40 1.70
N GLN A 4 -11.83 -12.13 2.78
CA GLN A 4 -13.17 -12.40 3.29
C GLN A 4 -13.51 -11.59 4.55
N GLY A 5 -12.56 -10.81 5.09
CA GLY A 5 -12.72 -10.07 6.36
C GLY A 5 -12.75 -11.00 7.60
N ARG A 6 -12.22 -12.22 7.50
CA ARG A 6 -12.16 -13.21 8.60
C ARG A 6 -10.90 -13.01 9.44
N ALA A 7 -10.75 -11.79 9.98
CA ALA A 7 -9.52 -11.35 10.65
C ALA A 7 -9.21 -12.19 11.90
N ARG A 8 -10.22 -12.50 12.75
CA ARG A 8 -9.99 -13.27 13.96
C ARG A 8 -9.49 -14.67 13.67
N GLU A 9 -10.13 -15.35 12.74
CA GLU A 9 -9.70 -16.70 12.32
C GLU A 9 -8.30 -16.70 11.70
N GLY A 10 -7.96 -15.63 10.95
CA GLY A 10 -6.62 -15.46 10.40
C GLY A 10 -5.56 -15.29 11.50
N LEU A 11 -5.84 -14.51 12.55
CA LEU A 11 -4.96 -14.35 13.69
C LEU A 11 -4.80 -15.66 14.47
N GLU A 12 -5.89 -16.38 14.75
CA GLU A 12 -5.88 -17.68 15.43
C GLU A 12 -5.05 -18.70 14.62
N PHE A 13 -5.24 -18.76 13.31
CA PHE A 13 -4.47 -19.65 12.42
C PHE A 13 -2.98 -19.35 12.44
N LEU A 14 -2.57 -18.07 12.27
CA LEU A 14 -1.17 -17.70 12.27
C LEU A 14 -0.51 -17.92 13.63
N ALA A 15 -1.24 -17.70 14.74
CA ALA A 15 -0.72 -17.99 16.07
C ALA A 15 -0.53 -19.50 16.30
N ALA A 16 -1.49 -20.34 15.87
CA ALA A 16 -1.41 -21.78 16.02
C ALA A 16 -0.28 -22.42 15.19
N THR A 17 0.15 -21.75 14.11
CA THR A 17 1.20 -22.25 13.20
C THR A 17 2.53 -21.51 13.33
N GLU A 18 2.67 -20.62 14.32
CA GLU A 18 3.79 -19.68 14.43
C GLU A 18 5.16 -20.37 14.44
N SER A 19 5.32 -21.46 15.17
CA SER A 19 6.56 -22.24 15.21
C SER A 19 6.99 -22.83 13.87
N GLY A 20 6.03 -23.04 12.96
CA GLY A 20 6.33 -23.58 11.63
C GLY A 20 6.77 -22.56 10.59
N TRP A 21 6.55 -21.26 10.83
CA TRP A 21 6.88 -20.23 9.84
C TRP A 21 7.83 -19.13 10.35
N MET A 22 7.98 -18.95 11.66
CA MET A 22 8.89 -17.95 12.22
C MET A 22 10.35 -18.17 11.80
N ASP A 23 10.77 -19.43 11.71
CA ASP A 23 12.14 -19.80 11.31
C ASP A 23 12.27 -20.08 9.80
N ALA A 24 11.16 -19.99 9.05
CA ALA A 24 11.14 -20.20 7.61
C ALA A 24 11.78 -19.00 6.90
N THR A 25 13.02 -19.14 6.49
CA THR A 25 13.76 -18.12 5.73
C THR A 25 13.01 -17.72 4.46
N GLY A 26 12.72 -16.43 4.29
CA GLY A 26 12.13 -15.83 3.08
C GLY A 26 10.62 -15.65 3.11
N PHE A 27 9.87 -16.26 4.04
CA PHE A 27 8.42 -16.14 4.13
C PHE A 27 7.92 -15.57 5.46
N SER A 28 8.76 -15.57 6.50
CA SER A 28 8.38 -15.11 7.86
C SER A 28 7.91 -13.65 7.87
N VAL A 29 8.62 -12.75 7.18
CA VAL A 29 8.23 -11.34 7.08
C VAL A 29 6.88 -11.19 6.37
N HIS A 30 6.62 -11.96 5.31
CA HIS A 30 5.36 -11.92 4.58
C HIS A 30 4.18 -12.44 5.41
N LEU A 31 4.37 -13.50 6.20
CA LEU A 31 3.34 -14.00 7.12
C LEU A 31 3.11 -13.05 8.30
N ALA A 32 4.16 -12.42 8.82
CA ALA A 32 4.03 -11.34 9.79
C ALA A 32 3.24 -10.15 9.21
N TRP A 33 3.47 -9.80 7.93
CA TRP A 33 2.70 -8.79 7.24
C TRP A 33 1.21 -9.15 7.16
N HIS A 34 0.85 -10.39 6.81
CA HIS A 34 -0.54 -10.86 6.86
C HIS A 34 -1.14 -10.78 8.26
N ARG A 35 -0.36 -11.15 9.31
CA ARG A 35 -0.76 -10.98 10.71
C ARG A 35 -1.11 -9.52 11.03
N ALA A 36 -0.27 -8.59 10.58
CA ALA A 36 -0.53 -7.16 10.75
C ALA A 36 -1.79 -6.70 9.98
N LEU A 37 -2.05 -7.22 8.78
CA LEU A 37 -3.27 -6.92 8.03
C LEU A 37 -4.52 -7.40 8.77
N PHE A 38 -4.50 -8.58 9.40
CA PHE A 38 -5.60 -9.06 10.22
C PHE A 38 -5.85 -8.15 11.43
N HIS A 39 -4.80 -7.64 12.08
CA HIS A 39 -4.95 -6.64 13.14
C HIS A 39 -5.60 -5.35 12.60
N LEU A 40 -5.17 -4.84 11.44
CA LEU A 40 -5.79 -3.66 10.83
C LEU A 40 -7.27 -3.90 10.49
N ASP A 41 -7.61 -5.06 9.94
CA ASP A 41 -8.99 -5.40 9.60
C ASP A 41 -9.85 -5.62 10.87
N ALA A 42 -9.23 -5.99 11.98
CA ALA A 42 -9.86 -6.07 13.30
C ALA A 42 -9.99 -4.71 14.01
N ASP A 43 -9.59 -3.60 13.35
CA ASP A 43 -9.56 -2.24 13.93
C ASP A 43 -8.58 -2.10 15.11
N ASP A 44 -7.44 -2.80 15.01
CA ASP A 44 -6.35 -2.77 15.99
C ASP A 44 -5.00 -2.35 15.36
N PRO A 45 -4.86 -1.08 14.98
CA PRO A 45 -3.62 -0.60 14.36
C PRO A 45 -2.42 -0.59 15.33
N LYS A 46 -2.65 -0.61 16.65
CA LYS A 46 -1.55 -0.66 17.63
C LYS A 46 -0.82 -2.01 17.55
N SER A 47 -1.57 -3.11 17.56
CA SER A 47 -0.96 -4.44 17.41
C SER A 47 -0.30 -4.61 16.05
N ALA A 48 -0.86 -4.05 14.98
CA ALA A 48 -0.21 -4.05 13.67
C ALA A 48 1.16 -3.33 13.69
N LEU A 49 1.28 -2.22 14.43
CA LEU A 49 2.54 -1.49 14.59
C LEU A 49 3.55 -2.29 15.43
N VAL A 50 3.10 -2.99 16.47
CA VAL A 50 3.95 -3.91 17.26
C VAL A 50 4.50 -5.04 16.37
N VAL A 51 3.67 -5.64 15.52
CA VAL A 51 4.13 -6.65 14.56
C VAL A 51 5.17 -6.06 13.59
N TYR A 52 4.95 -4.84 13.10
CA TYR A 52 5.93 -4.14 12.26
C TYR A 52 7.28 -4.05 12.95
N ASP A 53 7.32 -3.52 14.16
CA ASP A 53 8.57 -3.28 14.91
C ASP A 53 9.32 -4.58 15.24
N ALA A 54 8.57 -5.63 15.59
CA ALA A 54 9.16 -6.90 16.02
C ALA A 54 9.65 -7.75 14.84
N GLN A 55 8.95 -7.76 13.71
CA GLN A 55 9.14 -8.80 12.68
C GLN A 55 9.41 -8.24 11.27
N ILE A 56 9.02 -6.99 10.96
CA ILE A 56 9.09 -6.43 9.61
C ILE A 56 10.13 -5.32 9.50
N ALA A 57 10.36 -4.58 10.59
CA ALA A 57 11.24 -3.41 10.61
C ALA A 57 12.66 -3.67 10.09
N ASN A 58 13.13 -4.91 10.11
CA ASN A 58 14.46 -5.30 9.65
C ASN A 58 14.51 -5.80 8.19
N ALA A 59 13.44 -5.63 7.43
CA ALA A 59 13.35 -5.96 6.01
C ALA A 59 14.58 -5.47 5.21
N ARG A 60 15.12 -6.32 4.33
CA ARG A 60 16.32 -6.03 3.52
C ARG A 60 16.15 -6.31 2.05
N VAL A 61 15.45 -7.39 1.69
CA VAL A 61 15.20 -7.75 0.30
C VAL A 61 13.96 -7.05 -0.22
N MET A 62 13.86 -6.81 -1.52
CA MET A 62 12.79 -6.00 -2.11
C MET A 62 11.37 -6.49 -1.78
N SER A 63 11.16 -7.80 -1.66
CA SER A 63 9.85 -8.36 -1.29
C SER A 63 9.45 -7.97 0.14
N GLU A 64 10.37 -8.05 1.08
CA GLU A 64 10.16 -7.64 2.47
C GLU A 64 9.99 -6.11 2.59
N LEU A 65 10.80 -5.34 1.85
CA LEU A 65 10.69 -3.89 1.79
C LEU A 65 9.33 -3.45 1.23
N ALA A 66 8.78 -4.20 0.27
CA ALA A 66 7.44 -3.95 -0.25
C ALA A 66 6.37 -4.18 0.83
N ASP A 67 6.44 -5.29 1.57
CA ASP A 67 5.51 -5.58 2.67
C ASP A 67 5.63 -4.52 3.78
N ALA A 68 6.85 -4.10 4.13
CA ALA A 68 7.09 -3.02 5.09
C ALA A 68 6.48 -1.69 4.63
N SER A 69 6.68 -1.31 3.36
CA SER A 69 6.10 -0.09 2.77
C SER A 69 4.58 -0.14 2.77
N ALA A 70 4.00 -1.27 2.35
CA ALA A 70 2.56 -1.48 2.31
C ALA A 70 1.92 -1.37 3.70
N LEU A 71 2.57 -1.87 4.74
CA LEU A 71 2.05 -1.81 6.10
C LEU A 71 2.14 -0.39 6.68
N LEU A 72 3.28 0.28 6.57
CA LEU A 72 3.42 1.67 7.04
C LEU A 72 2.45 2.60 6.31
N TRP A 73 2.24 2.40 5.01
CA TRP A 73 1.28 3.19 4.25
C TRP A 73 -0.14 3.00 4.75
N ARG A 74 -0.58 1.76 5.02
CA ARG A 74 -1.89 1.48 5.63
C ARG A 74 -2.05 2.14 7.00
N LEU A 75 -1.03 2.08 7.83
CA LEU A 75 -1.03 2.76 9.13
C LEU A 75 -1.18 4.28 8.97
N GLN A 76 -0.50 4.87 8.00
CA GLN A 76 -0.62 6.31 7.67
C GLN A 76 -2.02 6.66 7.12
N LEU A 77 -2.64 5.80 6.31
CA LEU A 77 -4.03 5.98 5.87
C LEU A 77 -4.99 6.02 7.06
N LEU A 78 -4.71 5.27 8.14
CA LEU A 78 -5.47 5.25 9.38
C LEU A 78 -5.06 6.35 10.37
N ASN A 79 -4.24 7.33 9.95
CA ASN A 79 -3.71 8.41 10.79
C ASN A 79 -2.85 7.92 11.98
N VAL A 80 -2.27 6.73 11.90
CA VAL A 80 -1.33 6.25 12.90
C VAL A 80 0.03 6.92 12.69
N ARG A 81 0.59 7.49 13.75
CA ARG A 81 1.94 8.08 13.71
C ARG A 81 2.98 6.97 13.69
N VAL A 82 3.72 6.85 12.59
CA VAL A 82 4.75 5.83 12.41
C VAL A 82 6.17 6.34 12.70
N GLY A 83 6.33 7.62 13.06
CA GLY A 83 7.60 8.22 13.45
C GLY A 83 8.69 8.08 12.38
N GLU A 84 9.91 7.79 12.82
CA GLU A 84 11.08 7.70 11.93
C GLU A 84 11.13 6.43 11.06
N ARG A 85 10.14 5.54 11.16
CA ARG A 85 10.11 4.27 10.41
C ARG A 85 10.17 4.50 8.89
N TRP A 86 9.56 5.60 8.41
CA TRP A 86 9.66 5.98 7.01
C TRP A 86 11.09 6.34 6.60
N GLN A 87 11.84 7.04 7.46
CA GLN A 87 13.22 7.41 7.18
C GLN A 87 14.10 6.17 7.02
N LEU A 88 14.02 5.26 8.00
CA LEU A 88 14.76 4.00 7.99
C LEU A 88 14.43 3.12 6.78
N LEU A 89 13.13 3.04 6.43
CA LEU A 89 12.69 2.25 5.29
C LEU A 89 13.13 2.86 3.95
N ALA A 90 13.05 4.19 3.82
CA ALA A 90 13.51 4.90 2.63
C ALA A 90 15.03 4.75 2.42
N ASP A 91 15.81 4.79 3.50
CA ASP A 91 17.27 4.59 3.42
C ASP A 91 17.60 3.17 2.89
N ARG A 92 16.84 2.15 3.31
CA ARG A 92 16.99 0.79 2.77
C ARG A 92 16.59 0.70 1.30
N TRP A 93 15.47 1.31 0.89
CA TRP A 93 15.11 1.34 -0.52
C TRP A 93 16.17 1.99 -1.40
N GLN A 94 16.87 3.00 -0.91
CA GLN A 94 17.93 3.68 -1.66
C GLN A 94 19.18 2.82 -1.91
N THR A 95 19.34 1.70 -1.21
CA THR A 95 20.42 0.73 -1.50
C THR A 95 20.13 -0.16 -2.70
N HIS A 96 18.90 -0.14 -3.23
CA HIS A 96 18.47 -0.95 -4.36
C HIS A 96 18.32 -0.11 -5.64
N SER A 97 18.78 -0.63 -6.77
CA SER A 97 18.45 -0.07 -8.09
C SER A 97 16.99 -0.38 -8.43
N LEU A 98 16.27 0.64 -8.91
CA LEU A 98 14.89 0.48 -9.38
C LEU A 98 14.78 0.45 -10.91
N THR A 99 15.90 0.47 -11.63
CA THR A 99 15.93 0.39 -13.10
C THR A 99 15.65 -1.06 -13.54
N GLY A 100 14.66 -1.24 -14.42
CA GLY A 100 14.25 -2.56 -14.91
C GLY A 100 13.57 -3.45 -13.86
N VAL A 101 13.16 -2.87 -12.74
CA VAL A 101 12.49 -3.58 -11.65
C VAL A 101 10.98 -3.62 -11.90
N ARG A 102 10.33 -4.70 -11.47
CA ARG A 102 8.87 -4.89 -11.63
C ARG A 102 8.08 -3.71 -11.04
N PRO A 103 7.00 -3.27 -11.71
CA PRO A 103 6.14 -2.15 -11.28
C PRO A 103 5.73 -2.20 -9.82
N PHE A 104 5.46 -3.39 -9.32
CA PHE A 104 5.11 -3.65 -7.92
C PHE A 104 6.12 -3.06 -6.93
N TYR A 105 7.42 -3.33 -7.12
CA TYR A 105 8.47 -2.82 -6.23
C TYR A 105 8.68 -1.31 -6.36
N VAL A 106 8.57 -0.79 -7.59
CA VAL A 106 8.68 0.65 -7.86
C VAL A 106 7.59 1.43 -7.11
N ALA A 107 6.35 0.94 -7.13
CA ALA A 107 5.23 1.55 -6.39
C ALA A 107 5.49 1.58 -4.88
N HIS A 108 5.99 0.48 -4.30
CA HIS A 108 6.28 0.38 -2.86
C HIS A 108 7.49 1.23 -2.44
N ALA A 109 8.53 1.29 -3.27
CA ALA A 109 9.64 2.22 -3.07
C ALA A 109 9.15 3.67 -3.10
N MET A 110 8.27 4.04 -4.06
CA MET A 110 7.69 5.37 -4.15
C MET A 110 6.92 5.75 -2.87
N MET A 111 6.14 4.82 -2.27
CA MET A 111 5.47 5.07 -0.99
C MET A 111 6.47 5.49 0.10
N ALA A 112 7.55 4.72 0.28
CA ALA A 112 8.55 4.98 1.31
C ALA A 112 9.33 6.28 1.05
N LEU A 113 9.78 6.48 -0.19
CA LEU A 113 10.57 7.66 -0.56
C LEU A 113 9.76 8.95 -0.47
N ALA A 114 8.49 8.92 -0.91
CA ALA A 114 7.60 10.08 -0.84
C ALA A 114 7.21 10.40 0.60
N ALA A 115 6.84 9.41 1.41
CA ALA A 115 6.47 9.61 2.81
C ALA A 115 7.66 10.08 3.67
N ALA A 116 8.89 9.67 3.34
CA ALA A 116 10.11 10.15 3.99
C ALA A 116 10.63 11.49 3.44
N GLY A 117 9.99 12.10 2.43
CA GLY A 117 10.41 13.36 1.84
C GLY A 117 11.75 13.30 1.07
N ARG A 118 12.12 12.14 0.53
CA ARG A 118 13.38 11.92 -0.21
C ARG A 118 13.27 12.44 -1.66
N ALA A 119 13.14 13.75 -1.84
CA ALA A 119 12.84 14.39 -3.13
C ALA A 119 13.78 13.96 -4.27
N ALA A 120 15.09 13.92 -4.04
CA ALA A 120 16.06 13.50 -5.06
C ALA A 120 15.87 12.01 -5.47
N ALA A 121 15.52 11.14 -4.50
CA ALA A 121 15.25 9.73 -4.79
C ALA A 121 13.92 9.55 -5.54
N VAL A 122 12.89 10.30 -5.17
CA VAL A 122 11.61 10.37 -5.90
C VAL A 122 11.83 10.80 -7.35
N GLN A 123 12.65 11.82 -7.59
CA GLN A 123 12.97 12.27 -8.95
C GLN A 123 13.70 11.17 -9.74
N ARG A 124 14.63 10.43 -9.12
CA ARG A 124 15.26 9.28 -9.78
C ARG A 124 14.25 8.22 -10.19
N VAL A 125 13.26 7.92 -9.34
CA VAL A 125 12.17 6.99 -9.71
C VAL A 125 11.43 7.50 -10.93
N PHE A 126 11.03 8.76 -10.98
CA PHE A 126 10.35 9.31 -12.16
C PHE A 126 11.19 9.23 -13.43
N ASN A 127 12.52 9.38 -13.33
CA ASN A 127 13.42 9.25 -14.47
C ASN A 127 13.56 7.82 -14.99
N THR A 128 13.21 6.80 -14.19
CA THR A 128 13.21 5.38 -14.63
C THR A 128 11.89 4.94 -15.26
N LEU A 129 10.82 5.74 -15.07
CA LEU A 129 9.52 5.41 -15.64
C LEU A 129 9.51 5.65 -17.14
N PRO A 130 8.81 4.80 -17.93
CA PRO A 130 8.63 5.03 -19.34
C PRO A 130 8.05 6.42 -19.60
N GLN A 131 8.72 7.20 -20.43
CA GLN A 131 8.21 8.47 -20.91
C GLN A 131 7.24 8.19 -22.06
N ALA A 132 6.13 8.92 -22.14
CA ALA A 132 5.30 8.87 -23.33
C ALA A 132 6.15 9.29 -24.54
N ASP A 133 6.16 8.48 -25.58
CA ASP A 133 6.84 8.84 -26.82
C ASP A 133 6.31 10.18 -27.33
N THR A 134 7.20 11.00 -27.93
CA THR A 134 6.88 12.30 -28.50
C THR A 134 5.78 12.26 -29.57
N HIS A 135 5.40 11.07 -30.01
CA HIS A 135 4.32 10.82 -30.97
C HIS A 135 3.00 10.36 -30.32
N GLY A 136 2.89 10.39 -28.97
CA GLY A 136 1.66 10.03 -28.27
C GLY A 136 1.30 8.54 -28.32
N ALA A 137 2.18 7.69 -28.84
CA ALA A 137 2.00 6.25 -28.76
C ALA A 137 2.21 5.82 -27.30
N LEU A 138 1.16 5.27 -26.68
CA LEU A 138 1.28 4.55 -25.43
C LEU A 138 2.29 3.41 -25.64
N SER A 139 3.25 3.26 -24.74
CA SER A 139 4.14 2.10 -24.72
C SER A 139 3.34 0.83 -24.96
N SER A 140 3.93 -0.11 -25.69
CA SER A 140 3.32 -1.42 -26.00
C SER A 140 3.00 -2.26 -24.75
N HIS A 141 3.50 -1.82 -23.58
CA HIS A 141 3.26 -2.49 -22.31
C HIS A 141 2.14 -1.79 -21.50
N PRO A 142 1.02 -2.48 -21.25
CA PRO A 142 -0.11 -1.93 -20.49
C PRO A 142 0.25 -1.43 -19.07
N GLU A 143 1.37 -1.91 -18.52
CA GLU A 143 1.90 -1.53 -17.22
C GLU A 143 2.42 -0.09 -17.20
N ASP A 144 2.92 0.40 -18.33
CA ASP A 144 3.48 1.74 -18.45
C ASP A 144 2.41 2.81 -18.28
N ALA A 145 1.19 2.55 -18.73
CA ALA A 145 0.04 3.43 -18.55
C ALA A 145 -0.37 3.57 -17.06
N LEU A 146 -0.03 2.58 -16.22
CA LEU A 146 -0.35 2.57 -14.78
C LEU A 146 0.68 3.34 -13.96
N MET A 147 1.98 3.14 -14.24
CA MET A 147 3.04 3.50 -13.28
C MET A 147 3.18 4.99 -13.05
N LEU A 148 3.20 5.80 -14.10
CA LEU A 148 3.34 7.24 -13.96
C LEU A 148 2.17 7.88 -13.18
N PRO A 149 0.88 7.60 -13.48
CA PRO A 149 -0.23 8.09 -12.68
C PRO A 149 -0.20 7.58 -11.23
N LEU A 150 0.15 6.30 -11.01
CA LEU A 150 0.24 5.73 -9.67
C LEU A 150 1.32 6.42 -8.83
N CYS A 151 2.53 6.59 -9.36
CA CYS A 151 3.61 7.28 -8.65
C CYS A 151 3.25 8.75 -8.36
N LYS A 152 2.61 9.45 -9.30
CA LYS A 152 2.13 10.83 -9.08
C LYS A 152 1.07 10.89 -7.98
N ALA A 153 0.17 9.92 -7.93
CA ALA A 153 -0.86 9.84 -6.90
C ALA A 153 -0.27 9.59 -5.51
N LEU A 154 0.68 8.65 -5.39
CA LEU A 154 1.36 8.37 -4.12
C LEU A 154 2.13 9.59 -3.61
N LEU A 155 2.83 10.28 -4.50
CA LEU A 155 3.52 11.52 -4.15
C LEU A 155 2.55 12.61 -3.71
N ALA A 156 1.45 12.82 -4.44
CA ALA A 156 0.41 13.78 -4.09
C ALA A 156 -0.20 13.47 -2.71
N PHE A 157 -0.49 12.18 -2.43
CA PHE A 157 -0.98 11.76 -1.12
C PHE A 157 0.01 12.09 0.00
N ALA A 158 1.30 11.78 -0.18
CA ALA A 158 2.35 12.05 0.79
C ALA A 158 2.50 13.56 1.09
N HIS A 159 2.22 14.41 0.10
CA HIS A 159 2.21 15.87 0.23
C HIS A 159 0.87 16.46 0.69
N ASN A 160 -0.10 15.63 1.09
CA ASN A 160 -1.46 16.02 1.47
C ASN A 160 -2.28 16.70 0.33
N ASP A 161 -1.85 16.57 -0.92
CA ASP A 161 -2.62 16.98 -2.08
C ASP A 161 -3.60 15.88 -2.50
N TYR A 162 -4.63 15.73 -1.68
CA TYR A 162 -5.61 14.65 -1.85
C TYR A 162 -6.48 14.81 -3.09
N VAL A 163 -6.69 16.05 -3.56
CA VAL A 163 -7.43 16.32 -4.79
C VAL A 163 -6.67 15.72 -5.99
N ARG A 164 -5.40 16.03 -6.13
CA ARG A 164 -4.57 15.46 -7.20
C ARG A 164 -4.38 13.95 -7.05
N CYS A 165 -4.28 13.44 -5.82
CA CYS A 165 -4.23 12.01 -5.60
C CYS A 165 -5.48 11.31 -6.17
N VAL A 166 -6.69 11.84 -5.88
CA VAL A 166 -7.95 11.33 -6.44
C VAL A 166 -7.94 11.39 -7.97
N GLU A 167 -7.54 12.53 -8.56
CA GLU A 167 -7.50 12.70 -10.02
C GLU A 167 -6.62 11.65 -10.71
N TRP A 168 -5.45 11.36 -10.15
CA TRP A 168 -4.55 10.36 -10.70
C TRP A 168 -5.06 8.93 -10.49
N LEU A 169 -5.48 8.57 -9.27
CA LEU A 169 -5.92 7.21 -8.96
C LEU A 169 -7.22 6.84 -9.67
N THR A 170 -8.16 7.75 -9.84
CA THR A 170 -9.42 7.48 -10.56
C THR A 170 -9.17 7.00 -11.98
N ARG A 171 -8.06 7.41 -12.60
CA ARG A 171 -7.70 6.99 -13.97
C ARG A 171 -7.22 5.55 -14.04
N VAL A 172 -6.65 5.00 -12.96
CA VAL A 172 -5.87 3.75 -13.01
C VAL A 172 -6.28 2.70 -11.97
N HIS A 173 -7.13 3.02 -10.98
CA HIS A 173 -7.48 2.07 -9.92
C HIS A 173 -8.10 0.77 -10.46
N HIS A 174 -8.86 0.84 -11.56
CA HIS A 174 -9.50 -0.31 -12.19
C HIS A 174 -8.48 -1.27 -12.85
N ILE A 175 -7.28 -0.79 -13.17
CA ILE A 175 -6.17 -1.60 -13.71
C ILE A 175 -5.06 -1.81 -12.69
N ALA A 176 -5.27 -1.48 -11.42
CA ALA A 176 -4.27 -1.58 -10.36
C ALA A 176 -3.67 -3.00 -10.21
N HIS A 177 -4.45 -4.04 -10.53
CA HIS A 177 -3.99 -5.44 -10.55
C HIS A 177 -2.81 -5.68 -11.50
N ARG A 178 -2.61 -4.82 -12.51
CA ARG A 178 -1.48 -4.89 -13.43
C ARG A 178 -0.15 -4.48 -12.79
N CYS A 179 -0.17 -3.82 -11.64
CA CYS A 179 1.03 -3.54 -10.86
C CYS A 179 1.73 -4.82 -10.40
N GLY A 180 0.98 -5.92 -10.32
CA GLY A 180 1.43 -7.19 -9.75
C GLY A 180 1.09 -7.30 -8.26
N GLY A 181 1.48 -8.42 -7.67
CA GLY A 181 1.17 -8.73 -6.27
C GLY A 181 -0.16 -9.48 -6.11
N SER A 182 -0.46 -9.82 -4.86
CA SER A 182 -1.72 -10.47 -4.48
C SER A 182 -2.88 -9.46 -4.42
N LEU A 183 -4.12 -9.96 -4.36
CA LEU A 183 -5.29 -9.11 -4.16
C LEU A 183 -5.19 -8.25 -2.89
N ALA A 184 -4.64 -8.82 -1.80
CA ALA A 184 -4.39 -8.10 -0.56
C ALA A 184 -3.38 -6.94 -0.73
N GLN A 185 -2.39 -7.11 -1.60
CA GLN A 185 -1.42 -6.06 -1.92
C GLN A 185 -2.03 -4.99 -2.84
N CYS A 186 -2.81 -5.38 -3.84
CA CYS A 186 -3.51 -4.45 -4.74
C CYS A 186 -4.59 -3.61 -4.01
N ASP A 187 -5.22 -4.17 -2.96
CA ASP A 187 -6.21 -3.48 -2.13
C ASP A 187 -5.70 -2.15 -1.54
N LEU A 188 -4.38 -2.01 -1.38
CA LEU A 188 -3.76 -0.79 -0.89
C LEU A 188 -4.03 0.43 -1.78
N ILE A 189 -4.07 0.24 -3.10
CA ILE A 189 -4.35 1.32 -4.07
C ILE A 189 -5.79 1.78 -3.90
N HIS A 190 -6.72 0.84 -3.75
CA HIS A 190 -8.13 1.15 -3.51
C HIS A 190 -8.34 1.86 -2.16
N LEU A 191 -7.65 1.41 -1.10
CA LEU A 191 -7.66 2.09 0.21
C LEU A 191 -7.11 3.51 0.12
N THR A 192 -6.03 3.72 -0.63
CA THR A 192 -5.44 5.05 -0.83
C THR A 192 -6.41 5.99 -1.53
N LEU A 193 -7.09 5.52 -2.59
CA LEU A 193 -8.13 6.32 -3.27
C LEU A 193 -9.30 6.64 -2.34
N THR A 194 -9.76 5.66 -1.56
CA THR A 194 -10.85 5.83 -0.60
C THR A 194 -10.50 6.91 0.43
N GLU A 195 -9.30 6.82 1.04
CA GLU A 195 -8.86 7.78 2.04
C GLU A 195 -8.60 9.17 1.43
N ALA A 196 -8.03 9.24 0.23
CA ALA A 196 -7.86 10.51 -0.50
C ALA A 196 -9.22 11.16 -0.80
N ALA A 197 -10.24 10.38 -1.18
CA ALA A 197 -11.58 10.87 -1.40
C ALA A 197 -12.23 11.47 -0.13
N PHE A 198 -12.05 10.81 1.04
CA PHE A 198 -12.48 11.36 2.32
C PHE A 198 -11.78 12.69 2.63
N ARG A 199 -10.45 12.73 2.54
CA ARG A 199 -9.65 13.92 2.88
C ARG A 199 -9.87 15.07 1.88
N ALA A 200 -10.13 14.76 0.60
CA ALA A 200 -10.51 15.74 -0.42
C ALA A 200 -11.99 16.16 -0.36
N ARG A 201 -12.77 15.66 0.61
CA ARG A 201 -14.22 15.91 0.75
C ARG A 201 -15.04 15.52 -0.50
N LYS A 202 -14.58 14.52 -1.26
CA LYS A 202 -15.30 13.96 -2.42
C LYS A 202 -16.31 12.90 -1.93
N VAL A 203 -17.34 13.36 -1.22
CA VAL A 203 -18.27 12.48 -0.45
C VAL A 203 -18.93 11.42 -1.33
N ASN A 204 -19.39 11.76 -2.53
CA ASN A 204 -20.04 10.80 -3.41
C ASN A 204 -19.08 9.71 -3.88
N LEU A 205 -17.84 10.07 -4.20
CA LEU A 205 -16.81 9.10 -4.56
C LEU A 205 -16.45 8.21 -3.36
N ALA A 206 -16.25 8.79 -2.17
CA ALA A 206 -15.96 8.03 -0.97
C ALA A 206 -17.08 7.02 -0.67
N ARG A 207 -18.35 7.43 -0.81
CA ARG A 207 -19.52 6.56 -0.64
C ARG A 207 -19.52 5.38 -1.62
N ALA A 208 -19.25 5.63 -2.90
CA ALA A 208 -19.18 4.58 -3.92
C ALA A 208 -18.06 3.58 -3.62
N LEU A 209 -16.85 4.07 -3.32
CA LEU A 209 -15.69 3.23 -3.00
C LEU A 209 -15.91 2.40 -1.73
N VAL A 210 -16.50 2.97 -0.68
CA VAL A 210 -16.82 2.23 0.54
C VAL A 210 -17.88 1.18 0.30
N ALA A 211 -18.90 1.46 -0.53
CA ALA A 211 -19.91 0.47 -0.90
C ALA A 211 -19.30 -0.71 -1.66
N GLU A 212 -18.42 -0.46 -2.62
CA GLU A 212 -17.69 -1.49 -3.35
C GLU A 212 -16.84 -2.36 -2.41
N ARG A 213 -16.06 -1.75 -1.52
CA ARG A 213 -15.27 -2.48 -0.52
C ARG A 213 -16.12 -3.35 0.40
N THR A 214 -17.28 -2.82 0.81
CA THR A 214 -18.19 -3.55 1.70
C THR A 214 -18.80 -4.76 1.00
N ALA A 215 -19.13 -4.64 -0.28
CA ALA A 215 -19.60 -5.75 -1.09
C ALA A 215 -18.54 -6.85 -1.23
N GLN A 216 -17.27 -6.47 -1.39
CA GLN A 216 -16.16 -7.42 -1.52
C GLN A 216 -15.78 -8.09 -0.19
N LYS A 217 -15.82 -7.35 0.93
CA LYS A 217 -15.42 -7.81 2.28
C LYS A 217 -16.48 -7.44 3.32
N PRO A 218 -17.65 -8.08 3.33
CA PRO A 218 -18.77 -7.67 4.20
C PRO A 218 -18.48 -7.87 5.70
N ALA A 219 -17.62 -8.81 6.07
CA ALA A 219 -17.26 -9.09 7.46
C ALA A 219 -16.17 -8.14 8.02
N SER A 220 -15.53 -7.33 7.19
CA SER A 220 -14.44 -6.44 7.59
C SER A 220 -14.89 -5.36 8.59
N ARG A 221 -14.20 -5.27 9.74
CA ARG A 221 -14.43 -4.17 10.71
C ARG A 221 -13.92 -2.85 10.17
N LEU A 222 -12.80 -2.85 9.43
CA LEU A 222 -12.27 -1.65 8.78
C LEU A 222 -13.32 -1.05 7.83
N ASN A 223 -13.99 -1.86 7.02
CA ASN A 223 -15.02 -1.36 6.12
C ASN A 223 -16.21 -0.77 6.89
N ARG A 224 -16.60 -1.35 8.04
CA ARG A 224 -17.62 -0.77 8.92
C ARG A 224 -17.19 0.57 9.53
N VAL A 225 -15.90 0.73 9.86
CA VAL A 225 -15.36 2.02 10.31
C VAL A 225 -15.45 3.06 9.19
N LEU A 226 -15.06 2.69 7.97
CA LEU A 226 -15.17 3.58 6.80
C LEU A 226 -16.63 3.98 6.51
N GLN A 227 -17.58 3.06 6.63
CA GLN A 227 -19.01 3.36 6.49
C GLN A 227 -19.49 4.40 7.52
N ARG A 228 -19.10 4.26 8.80
CA ARG A 228 -19.46 5.25 9.84
C ARG A 228 -18.93 6.66 9.57
N ARG A 229 -17.85 6.81 8.81
CA ARG A 229 -17.31 8.11 8.41
C ARG A 229 -18.13 8.83 7.34
N LEU A 230 -19.12 8.16 6.74
CA LEU A 230 -20.00 8.75 5.73
C LEU A 230 -21.24 9.44 6.32
N GLY A 231 -21.40 9.38 7.64
CA GLY A 231 -22.52 9.90 8.40
C GLY A 231 -23.50 8.80 8.66
#